data_181a46d2b1f04951e967109adcb95024
#
_entry.id   181a46d2b1f04951e967109adcb95024
#
_cell.length_a   1.000
_cell.length_b   1.000
_cell.length_c   1.000
_cell.angle_alpha   90.00
_cell.angle_beta   90.00
_cell.angle_gamma   90.00
#
_symmetry.space_group_name_H-M   'P 1'
#
loop_
_entity.id
_entity.type
_entity.pdbx_description
1 polymer ?
#
loop_
_entity_poly.entity_id
_entity_poly.type
_entity_poly.pdbx_seq_one_letter_code
_entity_poly.pdbx_strand_id
1 'polypeptide(L)'
;MTEDRAIRLGHPSYVWGFGQERRFQLIAGVVPLAGARILDIGCGVGAFLARFLKVTVDVVGVEVDRERAVLAGRVTPAVVQAVGESLPFRDGTFDVVLLHEVLEHVSDDRQVVTEAWRVLRPGGHLVIFVPNRLWPFETHGIFWRGSYYFGNYPLVNYLPGPLRNRLAPHVRVYSRADICRLLCGLPGRVVVHRGVFPGFDKLARRSRLLAQTLRLVLYALERTPAHHFGLSHFVVHVKAAGAAPADRATGTRPTG
;
A
#
# COMPACT_ATOMS: atom_id res chain seq x y z
N MET A 1 10.80 15.43 11.60
CA MET A 1 10.18 14.14 11.96
C MET A 1 11.19 13.38 12.79
N THR A 2 10.83 12.95 14.00
CA THR A 2 11.72 12.17 14.86
C THR A 2 11.95 10.78 14.23
N GLU A 3 13.11 10.15 14.52
CA GLU A 3 13.47 8.83 13.99
C GLU A 3 12.45 7.78 14.38
N ASP A 4 11.97 7.76 15.62
CA ASP A 4 10.91 6.87 16.12
C ASP A 4 9.62 6.93 15.29
N ARG A 5 9.25 8.11 14.83
CA ARG A 5 8.05 8.33 14.03
C ARG A 5 8.22 7.80 12.60
N ALA A 6 9.40 7.95 12.02
CA ALA A 6 9.73 7.39 10.71
C ALA A 6 9.79 5.86 10.74
N ILE A 7 10.27 5.28 11.83
CA ILE A 7 10.28 3.82 12.06
C ILE A 7 8.84 3.28 12.10
N ARG A 8 7.95 3.92 12.87
CA ARG A 8 6.56 3.45 13.08
C ARG A 8 5.65 3.63 11.88
N LEU A 9 5.80 4.72 11.13
CA LEU A 9 4.87 5.13 10.06
C LEU A 9 5.50 5.09 8.65
N GLY A 10 6.69 4.52 8.53
CA GLY A 10 7.48 4.57 7.32
C GLY A 10 8.03 5.96 6.99
N HIS A 11 9.02 6.03 6.11
CA HIS A 11 9.54 7.29 5.62
C HIS A 11 8.59 7.90 4.58
N PRO A 12 8.05 9.12 4.79
CA PRO A 12 7.15 9.72 3.82
C PRO A 12 7.88 10.03 2.52
N SER A 13 7.21 9.81 1.41
CA SER A 13 7.69 10.25 0.12
C SER A 13 7.32 11.70 -0.10
N TYR A 14 8.27 12.61 0.07
CA TYR A 14 8.08 14.04 -0.20
C TYR A 14 8.20 14.39 -1.68
N VAL A 15 8.74 13.49 -2.49
CA VAL A 15 9.05 13.76 -3.89
C VAL A 15 8.42 12.67 -4.76
N TRP A 16 7.64 13.13 -5.75
CA TRP A 16 7.13 12.26 -6.80
C TRP A 16 8.27 11.91 -7.75
N GLY A 17 8.66 10.62 -7.76
CA GLY A 17 9.71 10.10 -8.59
C GLY A 17 9.20 9.15 -9.68
N PHE A 18 10.11 8.62 -10.49
CA PHE A 18 9.77 7.68 -11.56
C PHE A 18 9.05 6.42 -11.04
N GLY A 19 9.46 5.89 -9.89
CA GLY A 19 8.82 4.71 -9.31
C GLY A 19 7.37 4.94 -8.94
N GLN A 20 7.04 6.10 -8.39
CA GLN A 20 5.67 6.48 -8.04
C GLN A 20 4.82 6.78 -9.28
N GLU A 21 5.38 7.51 -10.25
CA GLU A 21 4.72 7.75 -11.54
C GLU A 21 4.36 6.41 -12.22
N ARG A 22 5.31 5.48 -12.21
CA ARG A 22 5.06 4.16 -12.78
C ARG A 22 3.94 3.40 -12.05
N ARG A 23 3.92 3.43 -10.71
CA ARG A 23 2.83 2.82 -9.92
C ARG A 23 1.49 3.45 -10.26
N PHE A 24 1.43 4.77 -10.42
CA PHE A 24 0.23 5.46 -10.89
C PHE A 24 -0.20 4.95 -12.28
N GLN A 25 0.73 4.82 -13.23
CA GLN A 25 0.42 4.29 -14.56
C GLN A 25 -0.07 2.83 -14.53
N LEU A 26 0.47 2.01 -13.62
CA LEU A 26 -0.02 0.64 -13.41
C LEU A 26 -1.47 0.61 -12.91
N ILE A 27 -1.83 1.52 -11.99
CA ILE A 27 -3.20 1.68 -11.51
C ILE A 27 -4.10 2.13 -12.67
N ALA A 28 -3.74 3.22 -13.34
CA ALA A 28 -4.52 3.80 -14.45
C ALA A 28 -4.74 2.85 -15.63
N GLY A 29 -3.81 1.90 -15.84
CA GLY A 29 -3.93 0.87 -16.88
C GLY A 29 -4.94 -0.24 -16.58
N VAL A 30 -5.45 -0.32 -15.33
CA VAL A 30 -6.34 -1.42 -14.89
C VAL A 30 -7.63 -0.89 -14.26
N VAL A 31 -7.55 0.28 -13.59
CA VAL A 31 -8.64 0.85 -12.79
C VAL A 31 -9.18 2.08 -13.51
N PRO A 32 -10.49 2.20 -13.73
CA PRO A 32 -11.11 3.39 -14.30
C PRO A 32 -11.07 4.54 -13.28
N LEU A 33 -10.17 5.50 -13.48
CA LEU A 33 -9.94 6.61 -12.56
C LEU A 33 -10.71 7.88 -12.93
N ALA A 34 -11.05 8.08 -14.19
CA ALA A 34 -11.73 9.28 -14.67
C ALA A 34 -13.14 9.38 -14.05
N GLY A 35 -13.41 10.48 -13.34
CA GLY A 35 -14.68 10.71 -12.65
C GLY A 35 -14.94 9.81 -11.44
N ALA A 36 -13.98 8.97 -11.05
CA ALA A 36 -14.11 8.09 -9.90
C ALA A 36 -13.94 8.86 -8.59
N ARG A 37 -14.68 8.46 -7.56
CA ARG A 37 -14.47 8.86 -6.17
C ARG A 37 -13.40 7.98 -5.55
N ILE A 38 -12.24 8.57 -5.23
CA ILE A 38 -11.04 7.85 -4.81
C ILE A 38 -10.73 8.13 -3.34
N LEU A 39 -10.45 7.06 -2.58
CA LEU A 39 -9.92 7.13 -1.23
C LEU A 39 -8.46 6.64 -1.21
N ASP A 40 -7.56 7.46 -0.71
CA ASP A 40 -6.15 7.11 -0.43
C ASP A 40 -5.95 6.95 1.07
N ILE A 41 -5.86 5.72 1.56
CA ILE A 41 -5.65 5.41 2.98
C ILE A 41 -4.15 5.40 3.24
N GLY A 42 -3.71 6.18 4.26
CA GLY A 42 -2.30 6.42 4.52
C GLY A 42 -1.68 7.34 3.46
N CYS A 43 -2.39 8.41 3.09
CA CYS A 43 -2.01 9.29 1.98
C CYS A 43 -0.70 10.05 2.22
N GLY A 44 -0.10 9.97 3.41
CA GLY A 44 1.14 10.63 3.78
C GLY A 44 1.05 12.14 3.60
N VAL A 45 1.95 12.70 2.79
CA VAL A 45 1.97 14.13 2.47
C VAL A 45 1.17 14.49 1.20
N GLY A 46 0.35 13.56 0.69
CA GLY A 46 -0.57 13.79 -0.43
C GLY A 46 0.03 13.59 -1.82
N ALA A 47 1.12 12.84 -1.97
CA ALA A 47 1.77 12.64 -3.26
C ALA A 47 0.85 11.96 -4.30
N PHE A 48 0.12 10.92 -3.92
CA PHE A 48 -0.88 10.26 -4.77
C PHE A 48 -2.15 11.10 -4.92
N LEU A 49 -2.59 11.82 -3.87
CA LEU A 49 -3.72 12.76 -3.95
C LEU A 49 -3.51 13.78 -5.08
N ALA A 50 -2.33 14.42 -5.10
CA ALA A 50 -1.97 15.38 -6.16
C ALA A 50 -1.99 14.76 -7.55
N ARG A 51 -1.73 13.47 -7.67
CA ARG A 51 -1.74 12.76 -8.94
C ARG A 51 -3.15 12.37 -9.37
N PHE A 52 -3.97 11.87 -8.45
CA PHE A 52 -5.38 11.55 -8.71
C PHE A 52 -6.19 12.79 -9.09
N LEU A 53 -5.93 13.94 -8.46
CA LEU A 53 -6.60 15.22 -8.80
C LEU A 53 -6.39 15.69 -10.25
N LYS A 54 -5.42 15.10 -10.99
CA LYS A 54 -5.24 15.36 -12.42
C LYS A 54 -6.23 14.58 -13.30
N VAL A 55 -6.89 13.57 -12.76
CA VAL A 55 -7.79 12.66 -13.51
C VAL A 55 -9.22 12.64 -12.96
N THR A 56 -9.41 13.05 -11.69
CA THR A 56 -10.74 13.19 -11.07
C THR A 56 -10.69 14.29 -10.01
N VAL A 57 -11.84 14.92 -9.72
CA VAL A 57 -11.96 15.99 -8.72
C VAL A 57 -12.34 15.45 -7.33
N ASP A 58 -12.85 14.23 -7.24
CA ASP A 58 -13.36 13.62 -6.00
C ASP A 58 -12.32 12.68 -5.40
N VAL A 59 -11.34 13.27 -4.70
CA VAL A 59 -10.23 12.55 -4.08
C VAL A 59 -10.17 12.87 -2.60
N VAL A 60 -10.24 11.84 -1.76
CA VAL A 60 -10.20 11.93 -0.30
C VAL A 60 -8.95 11.22 0.22
N GLY A 61 -8.26 11.84 1.19
CA GLY A 61 -7.12 11.25 1.90
C GLY A 61 -7.45 10.90 3.34
N VAL A 62 -6.88 9.80 3.83
CA VAL A 62 -6.85 9.47 5.26
C VAL A 62 -5.40 9.34 5.69
N GLU A 63 -5.03 10.01 6.78
CA GLU A 63 -3.68 9.94 7.35
C GLU A 63 -3.77 9.97 8.89
N VAL A 64 -3.08 9.06 9.55
CA VAL A 64 -3.07 8.97 11.01
C VAL A 64 -2.19 10.05 11.65
N ASP A 65 -1.14 10.42 10.97
CA ASP A 65 -0.17 11.38 11.43
C ASP A 65 -0.62 12.82 11.15
N ARG A 66 -0.82 13.61 12.21
CA ARG A 66 -1.32 14.98 12.11
C ARG A 66 -0.47 15.90 11.22
N GLU A 67 0.87 15.82 11.32
CA GLU A 67 1.73 16.70 10.52
C GLU A 67 1.65 16.35 9.03
N ARG A 68 1.62 15.06 8.71
CA ARG A 68 1.43 14.58 7.33
C ARG A 68 0.04 14.95 6.81
N ALA A 69 -1.01 14.78 7.61
CA ALA A 69 -2.37 15.16 7.26
C ALA A 69 -2.48 16.68 6.96
N VAL A 70 -1.82 17.54 7.76
CA VAL A 70 -1.75 18.98 7.50
C VAL A 70 -1.02 19.27 6.18
N LEU A 71 0.06 18.55 5.86
CA LEU A 71 0.76 18.71 4.58
C LEU A 71 -0.10 18.25 3.41
N ALA A 72 -0.78 17.11 3.53
CA ALA A 72 -1.72 16.61 2.53
C ALA A 72 -2.91 17.55 2.33
N GLY A 73 -3.36 18.22 3.41
CA GLY A 73 -4.41 19.24 3.38
C GLY A 73 -4.08 20.47 2.53
N ARG A 74 -2.80 20.70 2.19
CA ARG A 74 -2.39 21.71 1.21
C ARG A 74 -2.61 21.28 -0.23
N VAL A 75 -2.75 19.98 -0.47
CA VAL A 75 -3.03 19.41 -1.80
C VAL A 75 -4.53 19.40 -2.07
N THR A 76 -5.32 18.99 -1.07
CA THR A 76 -6.79 18.97 -1.09
C THR A 76 -7.33 19.14 0.32
N PRO A 77 -8.42 19.94 0.53
CA PRO A 77 -9.07 20.06 1.83
C PRO A 77 -9.76 18.76 2.29
N ALA A 78 -9.96 17.80 1.39
CA ALA A 78 -10.62 16.52 1.66
C ALA A 78 -9.65 15.51 2.29
N VAL A 79 -8.96 15.88 3.37
CA VAL A 79 -8.08 14.99 4.16
C VAL A 79 -8.64 14.84 5.56
N VAL A 80 -8.77 13.60 6.00
CA VAL A 80 -9.28 13.25 7.34
C VAL A 80 -8.18 12.61 8.16
N GLN A 81 -7.98 13.08 9.38
CA GLN A 81 -7.08 12.42 10.33
C GLN A 81 -7.82 11.25 10.98
N ALA A 82 -7.45 10.02 10.59
CA ALA A 82 -8.04 8.78 11.13
C ALA A 82 -7.07 7.60 10.98
N VAL A 83 -7.36 6.51 11.69
CA VAL A 83 -6.67 5.22 11.53
C VAL A 83 -7.35 4.40 10.44
N GLY A 84 -6.57 3.60 9.72
CA GLY A 84 -7.09 2.75 8.64
C GLY A 84 -8.01 1.63 9.13
N GLU A 85 -7.87 1.22 10.38
CA GLU A 85 -8.68 0.20 11.06
C GLU A 85 -10.11 0.64 11.38
N SER A 86 -10.41 1.96 11.31
CA SER A 86 -11.75 2.52 11.57
C SER A 86 -11.96 3.78 10.76
N LEU A 87 -12.56 3.64 9.58
CA LEU A 87 -12.74 4.74 8.64
C LEU A 87 -14.06 5.48 8.91
N PRO A 88 -14.05 6.84 8.97
CA PRO A 88 -15.23 7.63 9.25
C PRO A 88 -16.13 7.85 8.01
N PHE A 89 -16.26 6.83 7.17
CA PHE A 89 -17.07 6.87 5.95
C PHE A 89 -18.16 5.81 5.98
N ARG A 90 -19.26 6.07 5.27
CA ARG A 90 -20.34 5.11 5.06
C ARG A 90 -19.89 3.97 4.16
N ASP A 91 -20.59 2.85 4.27
CA ASP A 91 -20.42 1.71 3.39
C ASP A 91 -20.66 2.10 1.93
N GLY A 92 -19.89 1.55 1.01
CA GLY A 92 -20.09 1.74 -0.42
C GLY A 92 -19.92 3.17 -0.93
N THR A 93 -19.07 3.97 -0.28
CA THR A 93 -18.89 5.39 -0.60
C THR A 93 -17.96 5.61 -1.80
N PHE A 94 -16.94 4.77 -1.99
CA PHE A 94 -15.85 5.01 -2.94
C PHE A 94 -15.84 4.03 -4.11
N ASP A 95 -15.44 4.53 -5.28
CA ASP A 95 -15.21 3.74 -6.48
C ASP A 95 -13.89 3.00 -6.44
N VAL A 96 -12.88 3.67 -5.88
CA VAL A 96 -11.51 3.18 -5.77
C VAL A 96 -10.97 3.46 -4.37
N VAL A 97 -10.37 2.46 -3.76
CA VAL A 97 -9.63 2.59 -2.49
C VAL A 97 -8.20 2.15 -2.72
N LEU A 98 -7.25 3.02 -2.39
CA LEU A 98 -5.81 2.75 -2.47
C LEU A 98 -5.23 2.50 -1.08
N LEU A 99 -4.44 1.45 -0.96
CA LEU A 99 -3.53 1.11 0.15
C LEU A 99 -2.11 1.02 -0.42
N HIS A 100 -1.36 2.11 -0.33
CA HIS A 100 -0.03 2.20 -0.94
C HIS A 100 1.07 2.23 0.12
N GLU A 101 1.72 1.08 0.35
CA GLU A 101 2.77 0.92 1.38
C GLU A 101 2.26 1.37 2.77
N VAL A 102 1.15 0.79 3.21
CA VAL A 102 0.44 1.11 4.47
C VAL A 102 0.32 -0.13 5.35
N LEU A 103 -0.12 -1.26 4.78
CA LEU A 103 -0.48 -2.46 5.53
C LEU A 103 0.68 -3.05 6.34
N GLU A 104 1.90 -2.82 5.91
CA GLU A 104 3.12 -3.23 6.59
C GLU A 104 3.37 -2.49 7.91
N HIS A 105 2.75 -1.32 8.10
CA HIS A 105 2.97 -0.43 9.25
C HIS A 105 1.80 -0.39 10.25
N VAL A 106 0.62 -0.90 9.87
CA VAL A 106 -0.59 -0.84 10.73
C VAL A 106 -0.60 -1.94 11.79
N SER A 107 -1.40 -1.77 12.82
CA SER A 107 -1.53 -2.77 13.89
C SER A 107 -2.26 -4.03 13.41
N ASP A 108 -3.38 -3.85 12.73
CA ASP A 108 -4.20 -4.93 12.17
C ASP A 108 -4.47 -4.69 10.68
N ASP A 109 -3.64 -5.33 9.84
CA ASP A 109 -3.72 -5.21 8.38
C ASP A 109 -5.02 -5.81 7.81
N ARG A 110 -5.55 -6.85 8.47
CA ARG A 110 -6.83 -7.44 8.07
C ARG A 110 -8.00 -6.50 8.36
N GLN A 111 -8.00 -5.83 9.49
CA GLN A 111 -9.03 -4.84 9.83
C GLN A 111 -8.99 -3.65 8.86
N VAL A 112 -7.80 -3.16 8.51
CA VAL A 112 -7.66 -2.09 7.49
C VAL A 112 -8.23 -2.52 6.14
N VAL A 113 -7.93 -3.74 5.70
CA VAL A 113 -8.48 -4.27 4.43
C VAL A 113 -10.00 -4.45 4.51
N THR A 114 -10.52 -4.87 5.67
CA THR A 114 -11.97 -5.01 5.90
C THR A 114 -12.67 -3.65 5.83
N GLU A 115 -12.12 -2.61 6.45
CA GLU A 115 -12.65 -1.26 6.39
C GLU A 115 -12.55 -0.66 4.98
N ALA A 116 -11.41 -0.84 4.30
CA ALA A 116 -11.25 -0.45 2.90
C ALA A 116 -12.29 -1.12 1.99
N TRP A 117 -12.56 -2.40 2.24
CA TRP A 117 -13.60 -3.15 1.56
C TRP A 117 -15.01 -2.65 1.90
N ARG A 118 -15.31 -2.32 3.18
CA ARG A 118 -16.60 -1.81 3.62
C ARG A 118 -16.97 -0.53 2.90
N VAL A 119 -16.06 0.43 2.86
CA VAL A 119 -16.28 1.74 2.24
C VAL A 119 -16.26 1.71 0.71
N LEU A 120 -15.78 0.63 0.11
CA LEU A 120 -15.77 0.42 -1.34
C LEU A 120 -17.18 0.04 -1.82
N ARG A 121 -17.68 0.67 -2.88
CA ARG A 121 -18.99 0.33 -3.49
C ARG A 121 -18.95 -1.05 -4.18
N PRO A 122 -20.09 -1.71 -4.39
CA PRO A 122 -20.17 -2.85 -5.29
C PRO A 122 -19.61 -2.51 -6.68
N GLY A 123 -18.79 -3.39 -7.25
CA GLY A 123 -18.07 -3.13 -8.49
C GLY A 123 -16.83 -2.22 -8.38
N GLY A 124 -16.56 -1.66 -7.19
CA GLY A 124 -15.39 -0.83 -6.94
C GLY A 124 -14.07 -1.60 -6.86
N HIS A 125 -12.96 -0.89 -6.89
CA HIS A 125 -11.61 -1.43 -7.00
C HIS A 125 -10.79 -1.14 -5.73
N LEU A 126 -10.34 -2.19 -5.04
CA LEU A 126 -9.35 -2.11 -3.98
C LEU A 126 -7.97 -2.33 -4.58
N VAL A 127 -7.11 -1.33 -4.46
CA VAL A 127 -5.73 -1.34 -4.96
C VAL A 127 -4.76 -1.43 -3.80
N ILE A 128 -3.88 -2.41 -3.82
CA ILE A 128 -2.91 -2.65 -2.74
C ILE A 128 -1.50 -2.71 -3.30
N PHE A 129 -0.59 -1.96 -2.69
CA PHE A 129 0.86 -2.14 -2.81
C PHE A 129 1.43 -2.43 -1.44
N VAL A 130 2.18 -3.53 -1.32
CA VAL A 130 2.84 -3.96 -0.07
C VAL A 130 4.19 -4.60 -0.38
N PRO A 131 5.17 -4.55 0.54
CA PRO A 131 6.49 -5.14 0.36
C PRO A 131 6.41 -6.65 0.11
N ASN A 132 7.16 -7.10 -0.88
CA ASN A 132 7.21 -8.51 -1.25
C ASN A 132 8.33 -9.24 -0.49
N ARG A 133 7.97 -10.33 0.18
CA ARG A 133 8.93 -11.19 0.89
C ARG A 133 10.04 -11.77 0.00
N LEU A 134 9.76 -11.97 -1.29
CA LEU A 134 10.75 -12.51 -2.24
C LEU A 134 11.69 -11.43 -2.79
N TRP A 135 11.48 -10.15 -2.47
CA TRP A 135 12.47 -9.12 -2.80
C TRP A 135 13.74 -9.32 -1.96
N PRO A 136 14.94 -9.35 -2.59
CA PRO A 136 16.17 -9.75 -1.88
C PRO A 136 16.68 -8.73 -0.85
N PHE A 137 16.06 -7.56 -0.72
CA PHE A 137 16.48 -6.53 0.22
C PHE A 137 15.35 -6.14 1.17
N GLU A 138 15.64 -6.00 2.47
CA GLU A 138 14.80 -5.24 3.38
C GLU A 138 15.08 -3.75 3.17
N THR A 139 14.04 -2.97 2.87
CA THR A 139 14.17 -1.57 2.44
C THR A 139 13.79 -0.54 3.48
N HIS A 140 13.24 -0.99 4.63
CA HIS A 140 12.80 -0.14 5.74
C HIS A 140 13.83 -0.06 6.88
N GLY A 141 15.02 -0.63 6.70
CA GLY A 141 16.04 -0.67 7.73
C GLY A 141 15.91 -1.86 8.67
N ILE A 142 16.87 -1.96 9.60
CA ILE A 142 16.93 -3.03 10.59
C ILE A 142 17.28 -2.49 11.96
N PHE A 143 16.92 -3.26 13.00
CA PHE A 143 17.44 -3.10 14.35
C PHE A 143 18.63 -4.04 14.55
N TRP A 144 19.76 -3.48 14.99
CA TRP A 144 20.95 -4.23 15.33
C TRP A 144 21.49 -3.77 16.69
N ARG A 145 21.63 -4.68 17.64
CA ARG A 145 22.11 -4.38 19.02
C ARG A 145 21.35 -3.22 19.70
N GLY A 146 20.03 -3.13 19.46
CA GLY A 146 19.18 -2.11 20.08
C GLY A 146 19.13 -0.76 19.32
N SER A 147 19.91 -0.59 18.26
CA SER A 147 19.91 0.63 17.45
C SER A 147 19.25 0.38 16.10
N TYR A 148 18.53 1.38 15.59
CA TYR A 148 17.92 1.35 14.27
C TYR A 148 18.90 1.85 13.21
N TYR A 149 18.97 1.14 12.08
CA TYR A 149 19.78 1.49 10.92
C TYR A 149 18.91 1.51 9.68
N PHE A 150 18.63 2.71 9.17
CA PHE A 150 17.90 2.87 7.91
C PHE A 150 18.76 2.47 6.71
N GLY A 151 18.21 1.70 5.77
CA GLY A 151 18.93 1.30 4.57
C GLY A 151 18.34 0.07 3.90
N ASN A 152 19.03 -0.40 2.85
CA ASN A 152 18.70 -1.62 2.13
C ASN A 152 19.61 -2.75 2.62
N TYR A 153 19.04 -3.75 3.27
CA TYR A 153 19.80 -4.88 3.85
C TYR A 153 19.52 -6.15 3.06
N PRO A 154 20.57 -6.75 2.43
CA PRO A 154 20.37 -7.93 1.59
C PRO A 154 19.95 -9.14 2.41
N LEU A 155 19.10 -9.98 1.83
CA LEU A 155 18.69 -11.32 2.28
C LEU A 155 17.92 -11.37 3.60
N VAL A 156 17.67 -10.25 4.28
CA VAL A 156 16.91 -10.20 5.55
C VAL A 156 15.51 -10.77 5.37
N ASN A 157 14.87 -10.53 4.23
CA ASN A 157 13.52 -11.03 3.95
C ASN A 157 13.46 -12.56 3.78
N TYR A 158 14.60 -13.23 3.53
CA TYR A 158 14.68 -14.68 3.38
C TYR A 158 14.94 -15.42 4.68
N LEU A 159 15.24 -14.69 5.76
CA LEU A 159 15.42 -15.29 7.08
C LEU A 159 14.12 -15.94 7.57
N PRO A 160 14.22 -17.00 8.42
CA PRO A 160 13.07 -17.51 9.14
C PRO A 160 12.32 -16.40 9.88
N GLY A 161 10.98 -16.47 9.92
CA GLY A 161 10.12 -15.42 10.47
C GLY A 161 10.57 -14.84 11.82
N PRO A 162 10.85 -15.66 12.85
CA PRO A 162 11.32 -15.15 14.15
C PRO A 162 12.60 -14.31 14.07
N LEU A 163 13.57 -14.74 13.25
CA LEU A 163 14.84 -14.03 13.07
C LEU A 163 14.67 -12.73 12.28
N ARG A 164 13.90 -12.78 11.19
CA ARG A 164 13.56 -11.59 10.41
C ARG A 164 12.83 -10.56 11.27
N ASN A 165 11.84 -10.98 12.06
CA ASN A 165 11.05 -10.08 12.90
C ASN A 165 11.86 -9.51 14.07
N ARG A 166 12.95 -10.16 14.50
CA ARG A 166 13.90 -9.58 15.46
C ARG A 166 14.73 -8.46 14.83
N LEU A 167 15.06 -8.58 13.54
CA LEU A 167 15.81 -7.54 12.81
C LEU A 167 14.93 -6.41 12.29
N ALA A 168 13.72 -6.70 11.85
CA ALA A 168 12.79 -5.71 11.29
C ALA A 168 11.38 -5.87 11.92
N PRO A 169 11.21 -5.61 13.24
CA PRO A 169 9.93 -5.76 13.94
C PRO A 169 8.89 -4.72 13.55
N HIS A 170 9.33 -3.60 13.00
CA HIS A 170 8.54 -2.41 12.70
C HIS A 170 7.83 -2.47 11.33
N VAL A 171 8.09 -3.50 10.53
CA VAL A 171 7.54 -3.62 9.17
C VAL A 171 7.26 -5.07 8.81
N ARG A 172 6.11 -5.31 8.16
CA ARG A 172 5.77 -6.62 7.61
C ARG A 172 6.26 -6.73 6.17
N VAL A 173 6.46 -7.96 5.72
CA VAL A 173 6.60 -8.33 4.32
C VAL A 173 5.63 -9.44 4.00
N TYR A 174 5.10 -9.46 2.79
CA TYR A 174 4.02 -10.35 2.40
C TYR A 174 4.49 -11.36 1.37
N SER A 175 4.14 -12.62 1.56
CA SER A 175 4.14 -13.62 0.50
C SER A 175 2.83 -13.55 -0.29
N ARG A 176 2.78 -14.24 -1.43
CA ARG A 176 1.52 -14.38 -2.19
C ARG A 176 0.42 -15.06 -1.36
N ALA A 177 0.78 -16.03 -0.52
CA ALA A 177 -0.16 -16.70 0.37
C ALA A 177 -0.71 -15.76 1.46
N ASP A 178 0.12 -14.84 1.98
CA ASP A 178 -0.34 -13.83 2.95
C ASP A 178 -1.38 -12.90 2.32
N ILE A 179 -1.16 -12.45 1.08
CA ILE A 179 -2.13 -11.65 0.35
C ILE A 179 -3.43 -12.43 0.12
N CYS A 180 -3.36 -13.71 -0.26
CA CYS A 180 -4.56 -14.52 -0.42
C CYS A 180 -5.34 -14.66 0.89
N ARG A 181 -4.64 -14.85 2.04
CA ARG A 181 -5.28 -14.89 3.37
C ARG A 181 -5.91 -13.54 3.74
N LEU A 182 -5.23 -12.45 3.44
CA LEU A 182 -5.71 -11.08 3.72
C LEU A 182 -7.02 -10.76 2.99
N LEU A 183 -7.16 -11.25 1.75
CA LEU A 183 -8.36 -11.06 0.92
C LEU A 183 -9.41 -12.17 1.10
N CYS A 184 -9.11 -13.20 1.89
CA CYS A 184 -10.03 -14.32 2.11
C CYS A 184 -11.33 -13.84 2.79
N GLY A 185 -12.47 -14.29 2.27
CA GLY A 185 -13.80 -13.90 2.78
C GLY A 185 -14.33 -12.57 2.27
N LEU A 186 -13.57 -11.84 1.45
CA LEU A 186 -14.06 -10.63 0.78
C LEU A 186 -14.71 -11.01 -0.56
N PRO A 187 -16.04 -10.83 -0.72
CA PRO A 187 -16.75 -11.21 -1.94
C PRO A 187 -16.27 -10.41 -3.15
N GLY A 188 -15.70 -11.08 -4.15
CA GLY A 188 -15.19 -10.44 -5.35
C GLY A 188 -14.09 -11.25 -6.03
N ARG A 189 -13.29 -10.60 -6.86
CA ARG A 189 -12.21 -11.26 -7.60
C ARG A 189 -10.94 -10.44 -7.66
N VAL A 190 -9.81 -11.09 -7.52
CA VAL A 190 -8.50 -10.49 -7.81
C VAL A 190 -8.34 -10.45 -9.33
N VAL A 191 -8.23 -9.25 -9.90
CA VAL A 191 -8.03 -9.04 -11.34
C VAL A 191 -6.57 -8.84 -11.71
N VAL A 192 -5.76 -8.38 -10.75
CA VAL A 192 -4.31 -8.28 -10.87
C VAL A 192 -3.65 -8.76 -9.59
N HIS A 193 -2.64 -9.61 -9.71
CA HIS A 193 -1.70 -9.91 -8.63
C HIS A 193 -0.33 -10.20 -9.24
N ARG A 194 0.55 -9.23 -9.21
CA ARG A 194 1.93 -9.34 -9.72
C ARG A 194 2.92 -8.60 -8.85
N GLY A 195 4.19 -8.98 -8.92
CA GLY A 195 5.29 -8.21 -8.36
C GLY A 195 5.66 -7.04 -9.29
N VAL A 196 6.12 -5.95 -8.71
CA VAL A 196 6.54 -4.73 -9.39
C VAL A 196 7.97 -4.39 -8.96
N PHE A 197 8.88 -4.19 -9.93
CA PHE A 197 10.25 -3.79 -9.64
C PHE A 197 10.37 -2.30 -9.31
N PRO A 198 11.44 -1.90 -8.58
CA PRO A 198 11.63 -0.51 -8.14
C PRO A 198 11.86 0.46 -9.30
N GLY A 199 11.62 1.75 -9.04
CA GLY A 199 11.87 2.84 -9.98
C GLY A 199 13.33 3.23 -10.12
N PHE A 200 14.24 2.76 -9.24
CA PHE A 200 15.66 3.10 -9.22
C PHE A 200 15.96 4.60 -9.19
N ASP A 201 15.10 5.40 -8.55
CA ASP A 201 15.22 6.86 -8.52
C ASP A 201 16.54 7.33 -7.88
N LYS A 202 16.97 6.69 -6.78
CA LYS A 202 18.26 6.99 -6.12
C LYS A 202 19.44 6.67 -7.04
N LEU A 203 19.37 5.55 -7.76
CA LEU A 203 20.42 5.16 -8.72
C LEU A 203 20.45 6.10 -9.91
N ALA A 204 19.31 6.54 -10.41
CA ALA A 204 19.21 7.47 -11.54
C ALA A 204 19.86 8.84 -11.27
N ARG A 205 19.92 9.26 -10.00
CA ARG A 205 20.65 10.47 -9.59
C ARG A 205 22.18 10.30 -9.73
N ARG A 206 22.68 9.06 -9.65
CA ARG A 206 24.11 8.74 -9.71
C ARG A 206 24.53 8.27 -11.11
N SER A 207 23.70 7.49 -11.79
CA SER A 207 23.91 6.99 -13.15
C SER A 207 22.57 6.78 -13.85
N ARG A 208 22.22 7.69 -14.75
CA ARG A 208 20.99 7.60 -15.55
C ARG A 208 20.98 6.36 -16.45
N LEU A 209 22.13 6.08 -17.10
CA LEU A 209 22.26 4.96 -18.02
C LEU A 209 22.03 3.62 -17.30
N LEU A 210 22.70 3.40 -16.16
CA LEU A 210 22.54 2.18 -15.37
C LEU A 210 21.09 2.02 -14.88
N ALA A 211 20.45 3.09 -14.41
CA ALA A 211 19.05 3.04 -13.98
C ALA A 211 18.11 2.71 -15.14
N GLN A 212 18.34 3.27 -16.34
CA GLN A 212 17.54 2.99 -17.54
C GLN A 212 17.71 1.53 -17.99
N THR A 213 18.95 1.02 -18.03
CA THR A 213 19.22 -0.38 -18.39
C THR A 213 18.54 -1.34 -17.42
N LEU A 214 18.67 -1.11 -16.10
CA LEU A 214 18.00 -1.94 -15.10
C LEU A 214 16.48 -1.89 -15.22
N ARG A 215 15.89 -0.70 -15.45
CA ARG A 215 14.46 -0.56 -15.71
C ARG A 215 14.02 -1.37 -16.92
N LEU A 216 14.75 -1.24 -18.05
CA LEU A 216 14.43 -1.97 -19.28
C LEU A 216 14.40 -3.48 -19.05
N VAL A 217 15.47 -4.03 -18.45
CA VAL A 217 15.60 -5.46 -18.19
C VAL A 217 14.55 -5.94 -17.18
N LEU A 218 14.47 -5.31 -16.01
CA LEU A 218 13.58 -5.78 -14.93
C LEU A 218 12.10 -5.61 -15.28
N TYR A 219 11.73 -4.54 -16.01
CA TYR A 219 10.34 -4.36 -16.43
C TYR A 219 9.93 -5.32 -17.55
N ALA A 220 10.89 -5.76 -18.40
CA ALA A 220 10.64 -6.88 -19.32
C ALA A 220 10.40 -8.18 -18.54
N LEU A 221 11.14 -8.42 -17.46
CA LEU A 221 10.97 -9.58 -16.59
C LEU A 221 9.61 -9.58 -15.84
N GLU A 222 8.95 -8.45 -15.65
CA GLU A 222 7.60 -8.41 -15.06
C GLU A 222 6.53 -9.14 -15.90
N ARG A 223 6.80 -9.39 -17.18
CA ARG A 223 5.95 -10.18 -18.08
C ARG A 223 6.22 -11.68 -18.02
N THR A 224 7.19 -12.08 -17.22
CA THR A 224 7.63 -13.47 -17.02
C THR A 224 7.37 -13.89 -15.56
N PRO A 225 7.51 -15.17 -15.19
CA PRO A 225 7.43 -15.61 -13.79
C PRO A 225 8.41 -14.90 -12.85
N ALA A 226 9.47 -14.27 -13.37
CA ALA A 226 10.42 -13.49 -12.56
C ALA A 226 9.77 -12.28 -11.86
N HIS A 227 8.56 -11.85 -12.25
CA HIS A 227 7.81 -10.83 -11.51
C HIS A 227 7.60 -11.20 -10.04
N HIS A 228 7.61 -12.49 -9.68
CA HIS A 228 7.50 -12.92 -8.28
C HIS A 228 8.59 -12.34 -7.38
N PHE A 229 9.73 -11.95 -7.94
CA PHE A 229 10.83 -11.29 -7.22
C PHE A 229 10.78 -9.76 -7.26
N GLY A 230 9.66 -9.16 -7.65
CA GLY A 230 9.47 -7.71 -7.60
C GLY A 230 9.55 -7.14 -6.18
N LEU A 231 9.84 -5.85 -6.07
CA LEU A 231 9.95 -5.12 -4.79
C LEU A 231 8.66 -5.17 -3.99
N SER A 232 7.53 -4.91 -4.64
CA SER A 232 6.21 -4.86 -4.00
C SER A 232 5.22 -5.73 -4.76
N HIS A 233 4.27 -6.30 -4.06
CA HIS A 233 3.05 -6.81 -4.69
C HIS A 233 2.21 -5.63 -5.18
N PHE A 234 1.67 -5.75 -6.38
CA PHE A 234 0.59 -4.93 -6.91
C PHE A 234 -0.65 -5.81 -7.06
N VAL A 235 -1.68 -5.50 -6.31
CA VAL A 235 -2.92 -6.27 -6.27
C VAL A 235 -4.09 -5.35 -6.56
N VAL A 236 -5.00 -5.79 -7.43
CA VAL A 236 -6.29 -5.14 -7.66
C VAL A 236 -7.38 -6.17 -7.43
N HIS A 237 -8.25 -5.90 -6.46
CA HIS A 237 -9.40 -6.71 -6.13
C HIS A 237 -10.69 -5.93 -6.44
N VAL A 238 -11.58 -6.52 -7.22
CA VAL A 238 -12.88 -5.92 -7.58
C VAL A 238 -13.96 -6.49 -6.68
N LYS A 239 -14.70 -5.62 -6.00
CA LYS A 239 -15.83 -6.00 -5.14
C LYS A 239 -16.97 -6.56 -5.97
N ALA A 240 -17.57 -7.67 -5.53
CA ALA A 240 -18.69 -8.26 -6.24
C ALA A 240 -19.87 -7.26 -6.35
N ALA A 241 -20.49 -7.21 -7.52
CA ALA A 241 -21.75 -6.47 -7.69
C ALA A 241 -22.85 -7.18 -6.88
N GLY A 242 -23.50 -6.47 -5.95
CA GLY A 242 -24.53 -7.05 -5.10
C GLY A 242 -24.06 -7.71 -3.79
N ALA A 243 -22.79 -7.59 -3.42
CA ALA A 243 -22.31 -8.00 -2.10
C ALA A 243 -22.90 -7.08 -1.01
N ALA A 244 -23.85 -7.59 -0.23
CA ALA A 244 -24.30 -6.95 1.00
C ALA A 244 -23.12 -6.80 1.98
N PRO A 245 -23.13 -5.78 2.88
CA PRO A 245 -22.14 -5.69 3.94
C PRO A 245 -22.14 -7.00 4.75
N ALA A 246 -20.93 -7.51 5.06
CA ALA A 246 -20.79 -8.68 5.91
C ALA A 246 -21.51 -8.40 7.23
N ASP A 247 -22.48 -9.26 7.56
CA ASP A 247 -23.27 -9.17 8.79
C ASP A 247 -22.29 -9.07 9.97
N ARG A 248 -22.39 -7.99 10.72
CA ARG A 248 -21.69 -7.89 12.00
C ARG A 248 -22.27 -9.01 12.85
N ALA A 249 -21.50 -10.04 13.11
CA ALA A 249 -21.85 -11.06 14.07
C ALA A 249 -22.22 -10.33 15.39
N THR A 250 -23.49 -10.07 15.59
CA THR A 250 -24.05 -9.64 16.85
C THR A 250 -23.84 -10.81 17.80
N GLY A 251 -22.75 -10.74 18.59
CA GLY A 251 -22.51 -11.62 19.70
C GLY A 251 -23.63 -11.43 20.73
N THR A 252 -24.78 -12.05 20.53
CA THR A 252 -25.75 -12.28 21.59
C THR A 252 -25.11 -13.25 22.57
N ARG A 253 -24.62 -12.73 23.71
CA ARG A 253 -24.33 -13.55 24.86
C ARG A 253 -25.61 -14.23 25.29
N PRO A 254 -25.66 -15.55 25.46
CA PRO A 254 -26.77 -16.19 26.11
C PRO A 254 -26.72 -15.78 27.60
N THR A 255 -27.77 -15.12 28.04
CA THR A 255 -28.11 -14.99 29.47
C THR A 255 -28.63 -16.35 29.93
N GLY A 256 -27.91 -16.97 30.79
CA GLY A 256 -28.24 -18.13 31.57
C GLY A 256 -27.53 -18.03 32.90
#